data_ee414d9b13987c2b56191053b1ec1905
#
_entry.id   ee414d9b13987c2b56191053b1ec1905
#
_cell.length_a   1.000
_cell.length_b   1.000
_cell.length_c   1.000
_cell.angle_alpha   90.00
_cell.angle_beta   90.00
_cell.angle_gamma   90.00
#
_symmetry.space_group_name_H-M   'P 1'
#
loop_
_entity.id
_entity.type
_entity.pdbx_description
1 polymer ?
#
loop_
_entity_poly.entity_id
_entity_poly.type
_entity_poly.pdbx_seq_one_letter_code
_entity_poly.pdbx_strand_id
1 'polypeptide(L)'
;MKKTALWSSIALLLISMASCKPSQQATKEAYEKAMAVEKPIVSEETPDEDAITEVQPIVQQQPATERTEHVNVLDDGTMNTFNVVVGSFIQRTNAYSQRDRLRADGYPAFVAQNAQGMYRVIACGFATREEANEARYKITQQYPSSYIKDPWFLIKR
;
A
#
# COMPACT_ATOMS: atom_id res chain seq x y z
N MET A 1 26.86 55.66 -23.53
CA MET A 1 26.05 56.81 -23.10
C MET A 1 24.63 56.35 -22.94
N LYS A 2 24.07 56.74 -21.79
CA LYS A 2 22.70 56.78 -21.34
C LYS A 2 22.09 55.49 -20.74
N LYS A 3 22.25 55.51 -19.42
CA LYS A 3 21.40 54.85 -18.42
C LYS A 3 20.01 55.50 -18.46
N THR A 4 18.93 54.71 -18.37
CA THR A 4 17.71 55.18 -17.71
C THR A 4 17.04 54.01 -17.03
N ALA A 5 16.91 54.14 -15.75
CA ALA A 5 16.13 53.40 -14.83
C ALA A 5 14.62 53.55 -15.11
N LEU A 6 13.88 52.51 -14.89
CA LEU A 6 12.45 52.59 -14.60
C LEU A 6 12.08 51.55 -13.52
N TRP A 7 12.18 52.05 -12.31
CA TRP A 7 11.41 51.56 -11.17
C TRP A 7 9.98 52.05 -11.37
N SER A 8 9.02 51.23 -11.34
CA SER A 8 7.70 51.49 -10.74
C SER A 8 6.72 50.37 -11.13
N SER A 9 6.32 49.56 -10.24
CA SER A 9 4.94 49.34 -9.78
C SER A 9 4.85 48.01 -9.07
N ILE A 10 5.15 48.02 -7.79
CA ILE A 10 4.66 47.01 -6.85
C ILE A 10 3.21 47.33 -6.59
N ALA A 11 2.30 46.69 -7.32
CA ALA A 11 0.87 46.76 -7.02
C ALA A 11 0.52 45.60 -6.07
N LEU A 12 0.24 46.00 -4.89
CA LEU A 12 -0.34 45.36 -3.72
C LEU A 12 -1.59 44.54 -4.11
N LEU A 13 -1.50 43.23 -4.14
CA LEU A 13 -2.66 42.36 -4.22
C LEU A 13 -2.69 41.47 -2.96
N LEU A 14 -3.25 42.06 -1.90
CA LEU A 14 -3.66 41.36 -0.69
C LEU A 14 -4.88 40.48 -1.04
N ILE A 15 -4.66 39.25 -1.42
CA ILE A 15 -5.72 38.24 -1.49
C ILE A 15 -5.87 37.67 -0.08
N SER A 16 -6.95 38.09 0.58
CA SER A 16 -7.42 37.54 1.86
C SER A 16 -7.71 36.04 1.72
N MET A 17 -6.82 35.23 2.27
CA MET A 17 -7.06 33.79 2.49
C MET A 17 -8.11 33.66 3.59
N ALA A 18 -9.36 33.50 3.22
CA ALA A 18 -10.40 33.01 4.12
C ALA A 18 -10.09 31.57 4.48
N SER A 19 -9.40 31.39 5.59
CA SER A 19 -9.14 30.10 6.20
C SER A 19 -10.44 29.54 6.75
N CYS A 20 -11.10 28.64 6.02
CA CYS A 20 -12.15 27.80 6.57
C CYS A 20 -11.52 26.77 7.51
N LYS A 21 -11.53 27.06 8.82
CA LYS A 21 -11.25 26.04 9.85
C LYS A 21 -12.42 25.06 9.87
N PRO A 22 -12.23 23.76 9.65
CA PRO A 22 -13.29 22.78 9.92
C PRO A 22 -13.54 22.78 11.44
N SER A 23 -14.80 22.99 11.82
CA SER A 23 -15.26 23.00 13.20
C SER A 23 -15.07 21.61 13.81
N GLN A 24 -14.23 21.49 14.84
CA GLN A 24 -14.00 20.26 15.60
C GLN A 24 -15.23 19.79 16.40
N GLN A 25 -16.32 20.56 16.42
CA GLN A 25 -17.55 20.21 17.13
C GLN A 25 -18.41 19.18 16.39
N ALA A 26 -18.44 19.20 15.05
CA ALA A 26 -19.23 18.23 14.28
C ALA A 26 -18.70 16.80 14.37
N THR A 27 -17.40 16.61 14.68
CA THR A 27 -16.79 15.27 14.78
C THR A 27 -17.04 14.64 16.15
N LYS A 28 -17.21 15.44 17.22
CA LYS A 28 -17.48 14.90 18.56
C LYS A 28 -18.92 14.40 18.70
N GLU A 29 -19.90 15.10 18.14
CA GLU A 29 -21.30 14.68 18.20
C GLU A 29 -21.58 13.39 17.42
N ALA A 30 -20.86 13.16 16.32
CA ALA A 30 -20.95 11.91 15.56
C ALA A 30 -20.33 10.71 16.31
N TYR A 31 -19.29 10.94 17.12
CA TYR A 31 -18.62 9.91 17.89
C TYR A 31 -19.42 9.49 19.15
N GLU A 32 -20.02 10.45 19.85
CA GLU A 32 -20.86 10.17 21.03
C GLU A 32 -22.14 9.43 20.66
N LYS A 33 -22.72 9.70 19.48
CA LYS A 33 -23.94 9.03 19.00
C LYS A 33 -23.69 7.58 18.57
N ALA A 34 -22.46 7.22 18.21
CA ALA A 34 -22.07 5.85 17.87
C ALA A 34 -21.82 4.97 19.12
N MET A 35 -21.50 5.57 20.27
CA MET A 35 -21.27 4.84 21.52
C MET A 35 -22.56 4.59 22.35
N ALA A 36 -23.67 5.19 21.99
CA ALA A 36 -24.93 5.09 22.75
C ALA A 36 -25.83 3.89 22.37
N VAL A 37 -25.40 3.01 21.46
CA VAL A 37 -26.22 1.88 20.95
C VAL A 37 -25.60 0.53 21.25
N GLU A 38 -24.82 0.36 22.27
CA GLU A 38 -24.48 -0.98 22.78
C GLU A 38 -25.00 -1.20 24.19
N LYS A 39 -26.18 -1.84 24.26
CA LYS A 39 -26.70 -2.41 25.47
C LYS A 39 -26.21 -3.85 25.58
N PRO A 40 -25.57 -4.26 26.71
CA PRO A 40 -25.04 -5.62 26.84
C PRO A 40 -26.18 -6.60 27.11
N ILE A 41 -26.25 -7.67 26.33
CA ILE A 41 -27.00 -8.87 26.66
C ILE A 41 -26.10 -9.74 27.50
N VAL A 42 -26.34 -9.75 28.80
CA VAL A 42 -25.78 -10.73 29.76
C VAL A 42 -26.54 -12.03 29.55
N SER A 43 -25.85 -13.10 29.23
CA SER A 43 -26.26 -14.47 29.49
C SER A 43 -25.11 -15.15 30.21
N GLU A 44 -25.33 -15.39 31.50
CA GLU A 44 -24.54 -16.29 32.33
C GLU A 44 -24.66 -17.71 31.78
N GLU A 45 -23.52 -18.36 31.57
CA GLU A 45 -23.32 -19.76 31.88
C GLU A 45 -21.84 -20.04 32.15
N THR A 46 -21.57 -20.77 33.20
CA THR A 46 -20.36 -21.04 33.94
C THR A 46 -19.46 -22.11 33.28
N PRO A 47 -18.30 -22.45 33.88
CA PRO A 47 -17.04 -22.58 33.11
C PRO A 47 -16.67 -24.04 32.90
N ASP A 48 -15.99 -24.32 31.80
CA ASP A 48 -15.10 -25.48 31.70
C ASP A 48 -13.71 -24.99 31.26
N GLU A 49 -12.75 -25.33 32.12
CA GLU A 49 -11.31 -25.14 31.95
C GLU A 49 -10.77 -25.96 30.78
N ASP A 50 -9.67 -25.46 30.22
CA ASP A 50 -8.71 -26.10 29.33
C ASP A 50 -8.94 -25.94 27.82
N ALA A 51 -8.49 -24.79 27.32
CA ALA A 51 -7.65 -24.67 26.11
C ALA A 51 -7.18 -23.22 25.96
N ILE A 52 -5.99 -22.92 26.46
CA ILE A 52 -5.29 -21.68 26.09
C ILE A 52 -4.85 -21.82 24.64
N THR A 53 -5.78 -21.54 23.73
CA THR A 53 -5.43 -21.26 22.35
C THR A 53 -4.99 -19.80 22.34
N GLU A 54 -3.69 -19.58 22.23
CA GLU A 54 -3.07 -18.29 22.00
C GLU A 54 -3.72 -17.64 20.77
N VAL A 55 -4.71 -16.79 21.02
CA VAL A 55 -5.38 -16.00 19.96
C VAL A 55 -4.37 -14.96 19.53
N GLN A 56 -3.62 -15.27 18.47
CA GLN A 56 -2.81 -14.27 17.79
C GLN A 56 -3.74 -13.12 17.36
N PRO A 57 -3.35 -11.86 17.59
CA PRO A 57 -4.18 -10.73 17.17
C PRO A 57 -4.40 -10.81 15.66
N ILE A 58 -5.66 -10.93 15.25
CA ILE A 58 -6.07 -10.84 13.85
C ILE A 58 -5.78 -9.39 13.45
N VAL A 59 -4.58 -9.14 12.94
CA VAL A 59 -4.26 -7.89 12.27
C VAL A 59 -5.22 -7.80 11.09
N GLN A 60 -6.16 -6.89 11.13
CA GLN A 60 -7.08 -6.60 10.04
C GLN A 60 -6.25 -6.11 8.84
N GLN A 61 -5.80 -7.07 8.04
CA GLN A 61 -5.08 -6.81 6.81
C GLN A 61 -6.07 -6.25 5.80
N GLN A 62 -5.87 -5.02 5.36
CA GLN A 62 -6.62 -4.48 4.24
C GLN A 62 -6.49 -5.44 3.05
N PRO A 63 -7.61 -5.79 2.38
CA PRO A 63 -7.56 -6.72 1.26
C PRO A 63 -6.65 -6.17 0.17
N ALA A 64 -5.72 -7.00 -0.29
CA ALA A 64 -4.82 -6.63 -1.38
C ALA A 64 -5.61 -6.45 -2.68
N THR A 65 -5.27 -5.45 -3.46
CA THR A 65 -5.79 -5.31 -4.83
C THR A 65 -5.30 -6.49 -5.67
N GLU A 66 -6.21 -7.14 -6.39
CA GLU A 66 -5.91 -8.25 -7.30
C GLU A 66 -6.11 -7.83 -8.74
N ARG A 67 -5.20 -8.24 -9.61
CA ARG A 67 -5.29 -8.00 -11.05
C ARG A 67 -4.84 -9.23 -11.81
N THR A 68 -5.47 -9.45 -12.95
CA THR A 68 -5.02 -10.44 -13.93
C THR A 68 -4.50 -9.70 -15.15
N GLU A 69 -3.23 -9.91 -15.48
CA GLU A 69 -2.60 -9.34 -16.67
C GLU A 69 -1.86 -10.47 -17.41
N HIS A 70 -1.81 -10.38 -18.74
CA HIS A 70 -0.85 -11.17 -19.50
C HIS A 70 0.51 -10.53 -19.38
N VAL A 71 1.47 -11.26 -18.84
CA VAL A 71 2.84 -10.80 -18.67
C VAL A 71 3.84 -11.81 -19.23
N ASN A 72 4.93 -11.30 -19.79
CA ASN A 72 6.08 -12.07 -20.19
C ASN A 72 7.18 -11.89 -19.12
N VAL A 73 7.67 -12.98 -18.55
CA VAL A 73 8.82 -12.95 -17.64
C VAL A 73 10.07 -12.64 -18.43
N LEU A 74 10.88 -11.69 -17.97
CA LEU A 74 12.03 -11.17 -18.69
C LEU A 74 13.38 -11.70 -18.17
N ASP A 75 13.35 -12.42 -17.06
CA ASP A 75 14.54 -12.99 -16.41
C ASP A 75 14.26 -14.43 -15.91
N ASP A 76 15.02 -14.91 -14.94
CA ASP A 76 14.97 -16.27 -14.40
C ASP A 76 13.82 -16.53 -13.40
N GLY A 77 12.84 -15.65 -13.33
CA GLY A 77 11.69 -15.79 -12.42
C GLY A 77 10.66 -16.81 -12.86
N THR A 78 9.89 -17.30 -11.91
CA THR A 78 8.78 -18.22 -12.16
C THR A 78 7.49 -17.67 -11.60
N MET A 79 6.45 -17.58 -12.44
CA MET A 79 5.10 -17.17 -12.04
C MET A 79 4.38 -18.29 -11.30
N ASN A 80 3.86 -17.97 -10.13
CA ASN A 80 2.94 -18.80 -9.35
C ASN A 80 1.49 -18.32 -9.51
N THR A 81 0.56 -18.94 -8.78
CA THR A 81 -0.86 -18.53 -8.81
C THR A 81 -1.03 -17.09 -8.32
N PHE A 82 -0.44 -16.77 -7.17
CA PHE A 82 -0.47 -15.43 -6.56
C PHE A 82 0.94 -14.85 -6.55
N ASN A 83 1.14 -13.73 -7.23
CA ASN A 83 2.45 -13.09 -7.34
C ASN A 83 2.39 -11.70 -6.71
N VAL A 84 3.27 -11.42 -5.75
CA VAL A 84 3.30 -10.14 -5.04
C VAL A 84 4.06 -9.10 -5.87
N VAL A 85 3.33 -8.17 -6.49
CA VAL A 85 3.90 -7.07 -7.27
C VAL A 85 4.18 -5.91 -6.34
N VAL A 86 5.41 -5.45 -6.32
CA VAL A 86 5.91 -4.37 -5.45
C VAL A 86 6.29 -3.11 -6.21
N GLY A 87 6.31 -3.16 -7.53
CA GLY A 87 6.62 -2.01 -8.37
C GLY A 87 6.10 -2.16 -9.79
N SER A 88 5.82 -1.01 -10.41
CA SER A 88 5.37 -0.90 -11.80
C SER A 88 6.06 0.27 -12.45
N PHE A 89 6.81 0.02 -13.53
CA PHE A 89 7.68 1.00 -14.16
C PHE A 89 7.48 1.06 -15.66
N ILE A 90 7.65 2.26 -16.23
CA ILE A 90 7.76 2.45 -17.68
C ILE A 90 9.19 2.15 -18.12
N GLN A 91 10.18 2.52 -17.29
CA GLN A 91 11.58 2.35 -17.60
C GLN A 91 12.12 1.01 -17.07
N ARG A 92 12.73 0.24 -17.95
CA ARG A 92 13.34 -1.05 -17.62
C ARG A 92 14.39 -0.93 -16.52
N THR A 93 15.26 0.07 -16.59
CA THR A 93 16.36 0.28 -15.63
C THR A 93 15.85 0.38 -14.20
N ASN A 94 14.76 1.13 -13.97
CA ASN A 94 14.16 1.29 -12.64
C ASN A 94 13.60 -0.03 -12.09
N ALA A 95 12.95 -0.82 -12.96
CA ALA A 95 12.44 -2.13 -12.58
C ALA A 95 13.57 -3.08 -12.16
N TYR A 96 14.64 -3.15 -12.96
CA TYR A 96 15.77 -4.01 -12.65
C TYR A 96 16.51 -3.54 -11.39
N SER A 97 16.67 -2.24 -11.17
CA SER A 97 17.28 -1.71 -9.95
C SER A 97 16.48 -2.09 -8.70
N GLN A 98 15.14 -2.03 -8.76
CA GLN A 98 14.31 -2.46 -7.65
C GLN A 98 14.41 -3.98 -7.43
N ARG A 99 14.35 -4.79 -8.50
CA ARG A 99 14.55 -6.24 -8.43
C ARG A 99 15.88 -6.60 -7.76
N ASP A 100 16.98 -5.97 -8.19
CA ASP A 100 18.32 -6.29 -7.69
C ASP A 100 18.44 -6.00 -6.19
N ARG A 101 17.83 -4.92 -5.71
CA ARG A 101 17.75 -4.62 -4.28
C ARG A 101 16.97 -5.68 -3.52
N LEU A 102 15.81 -6.08 -4.03
CA LEU A 102 15.00 -7.14 -3.41
C LEU A 102 15.76 -8.48 -3.36
N ARG A 103 16.51 -8.79 -4.41
CA ARG A 103 17.37 -10.00 -4.45
C ARG A 103 18.49 -9.92 -3.41
N ALA A 104 19.10 -8.77 -3.24
CA ALA A 104 20.10 -8.56 -2.20
C ALA A 104 19.53 -8.74 -0.78
N ASP A 105 18.24 -8.43 -0.60
CA ASP A 105 17.52 -8.63 0.65
C ASP A 105 16.93 -10.07 0.80
N GLY A 106 17.24 -10.98 -0.16
CA GLY A 106 16.90 -12.41 -0.10
C GLY A 106 15.56 -12.79 -0.75
N TYR A 107 14.87 -11.87 -1.42
CA TYR A 107 13.64 -12.20 -2.17
C TYR A 107 13.96 -12.83 -3.53
N PRO A 108 13.19 -13.84 -4.00
CA PRO A 108 13.32 -14.42 -5.34
C PRO A 108 12.71 -13.50 -6.40
N ALA A 109 13.10 -12.21 -6.37
CA ALA A 109 12.48 -11.18 -7.18
C ALA A 109 12.83 -11.30 -8.67
N PHE A 110 11.85 -10.98 -9.51
CA PHE A 110 12.01 -10.98 -10.97
C PHE A 110 11.18 -9.88 -11.64
N VAL A 111 11.46 -9.65 -12.92
CA VAL A 111 10.77 -8.65 -13.74
C VAL A 111 9.93 -9.33 -14.80
N ALA A 112 8.69 -8.90 -14.94
CA ALA A 112 7.82 -9.28 -16.04
C ALA A 112 7.31 -8.03 -16.76
N GLN A 113 6.97 -8.15 -18.04
CA GLN A 113 6.42 -7.06 -18.84
C GLN A 113 5.01 -7.40 -19.30
N ASN A 114 4.07 -6.47 -19.12
CA ASN A 114 2.71 -6.64 -19.61
C ASN A 114 2.56 -6.21 -21.08
N ALA A 115 1.38 -6.45 -21.66
CA ALA A 115 1.09 -6.11 -23.05
C ALA A 115 1.17 -4.61 -23.37
N GLN A 116 1.04 -3.74 -22.36
CA GLN A 116 1.19 -2.28 -22.50
C GLN A 116 2.65 -1.80 -22.38
N GLY A 117 3.61 -2.74 -22.28
CA GLY A 117 5.02 -2.40 -22.17
C GLY A 117 5.49 -2.01 -20.77
N MET A 118 4.62 -2.08 -19.74
CA MET A 118 4.99 -1.77 -18.36
C MET A 118 5.73 -2.93 -17.71
N TYR A 119 6.80 -2.61 -17.00
CA TYR A 119 7.60 -3.55 -16.21
C TYR A 119 7.00 -3.71 -14.82
N ARG A 120 6.66 -4.96 -14.46
CA ARG A 120 6.18 -5.36 -13.13
C ARG A 120 7.32 -5.99 -12.36
N VAL A 121 7.63 -5.46 -11.18
CA VAL A 121 8.61 -6.08 -10.28
C VAL A 121 7.83 -6.96 -9.32
N ILE A 122 8.08 -8.26 -9.39
CA ILE A 122 7.47 -9.29 -8.56
C ILE A 122 8.49 -9.70 -7.52
N ALA A 123 8.15 -9.56 -6.23
CA ALA A 123 9.06 -9.90 -5.14
C ALA A 123 9.10 -11.41 -4.90
N CYS A 124 7.93 -12.05 -4.93
CA CYS A 124 7.76 -13.48 -4.68
C CYS A 124 6.41 -13.96 -5.23
N GLY A 125 6.24 -15.27 -5.36
CA GLY A 125 5.00 -15.89 -5.81
C GLY A 125 4.67 -17.14 -5.00
N PHE A 126 3.37 -17.40 -4.79
CA PHE A 126 2.84 -18.46 -3.95
C PHE A 126 1.69 -19.21 -4.62
N ALA A 127 1.43 -20.42 -4.13
CA ALA A 127 0.30 -21.22 -4.59
C ALA A 127 -1.01 -20.75 -3.97
N THR A 128 -0.97 -20.26 -2.72
CA THR A 128 -2.13 -19.84 -1.95
C THR A 128 -2.15 -18.32 -1.72
N ARG A 129 -3.35 -17.79 -1.50
CA ARG A 129 -3.56 -16.38 -1.19
C ARG A 129 -3.04 -16.00 0.20
N GLU A 130 -3.18 -16.90 1.14
CA GLU A 130 -2.78 -16.75 2.53
C GLU A 130 -1.27 -16.53 2.63
N GLU A 131 -0.47 -17.38 1.99
CA GLU A 131 0.99 -17.22 1.92
C GLU A 131 1.40 -15.90 1.24
N ALA A 132 0.70 -15.55 0.15
CA ALA A 132 0.96 -14.29 -0.55
C ALA A 132 0.62 -13.06 0.33
N ASN A 133 -0.45 -13.11 1.14
CA ASN A 133 -0.80 -12.06 2.09
C ASN A 133 0.25 -11.90 3.20
N GLU A 134 0.73 -12.99 3.77
CA GLU A 134 1.80 -12.95 4.77
C GLU A 134 3.07 -12.32 4.20
N ALA A 135 3.48 -12.72 3.01
CA ALA A 135 4.64 -12.17 2.34
C ALA A 135 4.45 -10.67 2.04
N ARG A 136 3.26 -10.27 1.53
CA ARG A 136 2.92 -8.88 1.30
C ARG A 136 3.02 -8.05 2.58
N TYR A 137 2.48 -8.57 3.68
CA TYR A 137 2.56 -7.92 4.98
C TYR A 137 4.01 -7.75 5.44
N LYS A 138 4.84 -8.80 5.38
CA LYS A 138 6.27 -8.73 5.71
C LYS A 138 6.99 -7.66 4.88
N ILE A 139 6.72 -7.59 3.59
CA ILE A 139 7.30 -6.58 2.69
C ILE A 139 6.89 -5.18 3.12
N THR A 140 5.62 -4.94 3.46
CA THR A 140 5.16 -3.61 3.91
C THR A 140 5.74 -3.19 5.25
N GLN A 141 6.13 -4.13 6.10
CA GLN A 141 6.83 -3.85 7.36
C GLN A 141 8.32 -3.57 7.14
N GLN A 142 8.95 -4.28 6.19
CA GLN A 142 10.37 -4.17 5.93
C GLN A 142 10.74 -2.90 5.13
N TYR A 143 9.88 -2.49 4.20
CA TYR A 143 10.16 -1.36 3.31
C TYR A 143 9.24 -0.17 3.59
N PRO A 144 9.78 1.06 3.61
CA PRO A 144 8.94 2.24 3.76
C PRO A 144 8.02 2.43 2.53
N SER A 145 6.84 3.01 2.76
CA SER A 145 5.84 3.27 1.72
C SER A 145 6.31 4.22 0.61
N SER A 146 7.39 4.97 0.85
CA SER A 146 8.09 5.77 -0.16
C SER A 146 8.85 4.92 -1.17
N TYR A 147 9.25 3.71 -0.82
CA TYR A 147 9.99 2.78 -1.67
C TYR A 147 9.10 1.70 -2.29
N ILE A 148 8.27 1.03 -1.47
CA ILE A 148 7.26 0.07 -1.94
C ILE A 148 5.90 0.60 -1.50
N LYS A 149 5.15 1.13 -2.47
CA LYS A 149 3.83 1.67 -2.24
C LYS A 149 2.78 0.65 -2.66
N ASP A 150 1.98 0.20 -1.68
CA ASP A 150 0.78 -0.57 -1.91
C ASP A 150 1.00 -1.85 -2.78
N PRO A 151 1.70 -2.88 -2.26
CA PRO A 151 1.89 -4.13 -2.98
C PRO A 151 0.56 -4.82 -3.27
N TRP A 152 0.40 -5.37 -4.49
CA TRP A 152 -0.82 -6.00 -4.97
C TRP A 152 -0.55 -7.37 -5.58
N PHE A 153 -1.60 -8.14 -5.87
CA PHE A 153 -1.47 -9.48 -6.44
C PHE A 153 -1.70 -9.50 -7.94
N LEU A 154 -0.73 -10.07 -8.65
CA LEU A 154 -0.87 -10.48 -10.03
C LEU A 154 -1.25 -11.96 -10.06
N ILE A 155 -2.45 -12.26 -10.54
CA ILE A 155 -2.97 -13.61 -10.62
C ILE A 155 -2.58 -14.21 -11.98
N LYS A 156 -1.92 -15.37 -11.94
CA LYS A 156 -1.59 -16.15 -13.14
C LYS A 156 -2.87 -16.77 -13.70
N ARG A 157 -3.12 -16.55 -14.97
CA ARG A 157 -4.12 -17.28 -15.75
C ARG A 157 -3.52 -18.49 -16.44
#